data_6de4a1c867fd7d8998fb72e37fa1e3cd
#
_entry.id   6de4a1c867fd7d8998fb72e37fa1e3cd
#
_cell.length_a   1.000
_cell.length_b   1.000
_cell.length_c   1.000
_cell.angle_alpha   90.00
_cell.angle_beta   90.00
_cell.angle_gamma   90.00
#
_symmetry.space_group_name_H-M   'P 1'
#
loop_
_entity.id
_entity.type
_entity.pdbx_description
1 polymer ?
#
loop_
_entity_poly.entity_id
_entity_poly.type
_entity_poly.pdbx_seq_one_letter_code
_entity_poly.pdbx_strand_id
1 'polypeptide(L)'
;VRSAIKQVKNRVLQLVAFHVPGAKTLRVRLHQWRGVKIGQNVWIGYQVLLETSRPHLITIGDNVIISIRAMMIAHFRGPQGIRIEDDVFIGPGAIILPNVTIGRGAVVTAGSVVSSSVAPMTVVQGNPARPIALCGVTLGEETNMGQFLHSLRPVVSRSASVDPHADGENRLQLGPDL
;
A
#
# COMPACT_ATOMS: atom_id res chain seq x y z
N VAL A 1 -2.19 -7.01 -31.83
CA VAL A 1 -0.81 -7.51 -31.75
C VAL A 1 0.03 -6.65 -30.79
N ARG A 2 0.13 -5.32 -30.94
CA ARG A 2 0.94 -4.45 -30.07
C ARG A 2 0.54 -4.50 -28.58
N SER A 3 -0.76 -4.66 -28.28
CA SER A 3 -1.26 -4.77 -26.90
C SER A 3 -0.81 -6.07 -26.22
N ALA A 4 -0.88 -7.20 -26.93
CA ALA A 4 -0.47 -8.51 -26.40
C ALA A 4 1.05 -8.55 -26.11
N ILE A 5 1.87 -8.01 -27.01
CA ILE A 5 3.33 -7.93 -26.82
C ILE A 5 3.66 -7.10 -25.56
N LYS A 6 2.97 -5.97 -25.35
CA LYS A 6 3.16 -5.14 -24.16
C LYS A 6 2.80 -5.88 -22.87
N GLN A 7 1.71 -6.66 -22.89
CA GLN A 7 1.29 -7.46 -21.73
C GLN A 7 2.31 -8.56 -21.41
N VAL A 8 2.79 -9.29 -22.42
CA VAL A 8 3.83 -10.31 -22.24
C VAL A 8 5.09 -9.70 -21.66
N LYS A 9 5.56 -8.58 -22.25
CA LYS A 9 6.72 -7.83 -21.72
C LYS A 9 6.53 -7.50 -20.24
N ASN A 10 5.39 -6.93 -19.86
CA ASN A 10 5.14 -6.53 -18.47
C ASN A 10 5.17 -7.71 -17.51
N ARG A 11 4.62 -8.86 -17.91
CA ARG A 11 4.64 -10.09 -17.08
C ARG A 11 6.05 -10.65 -16.93
N VAL A 12 6.81 -10.72 -18.01
CA VAL A 12 8.20 -11.20 -17.98
C VAL A 12 9.06 -10.30 -17.08
N LEU A 13 9.00 -8.97 -17.27
CA LEU A 13 9.74 -8.04 -16.42
C LEU A 13 9.32 -8.11 -14.94
N GLN A 14 8.04 -8.38 -14.64
CA GLN A 14 7.57 -8.60 -13.26
C GLN A 14 8.17 -9.88 -12.67
N LEU A 15 8.18 -10.99 -13.40
CA LEU A 15 8.77 -12.25 -12.97
C LEU A 15 10.27 -12.11 -12.70
N VAL A 16 10.98 -11.41 -13.58
CA VAL A 16 12.40 -11.12 -13.40
C VAL A 16 12.59 -10.27 -12.13
N ALA A 17 11.81 -9.20 -11.95
CA ALA A 17 11.91 -8.30 -10.80
C ALA A 17 11.65 -9.00 -9.46
N PHE A 18 10.92 -10.11 -9.43
CA PHE A 18 10.68 -10.88 -8.20
C PHE A 18 11.96 -11.46 -7.60
N HIS A 19 12.93 -11.84 -8.44
CA HIS A 19 14.07 -12.67 -8.03
C HIS A 19 15.43 -11.99 -8.16
N VAL A 20 15.55 -10.93 -8.99
CA VAL A 20 16.84 -10.27 -9.20
C VAL A 20 17.29 -9.45 -8.00
N PRO A 21 18.59 -9.34 -7.73
CA PRO A 21 19.13 -8.42 -6.74
C PRO A 21 18.98 -6.96 -7.18
N GLY A 22 19.31 -6.02 -6.29
CA GLY A 22 19.31 -4.58 -6.60
C GLY A 22 17.99 -3.89 -6.30
N ALA A 23 17.65 -3.81 -5.01
CA ALA A 23 16.43 -3.20 -4.49
C ALA A 23 16.25 -1.72 -4.91
N LYS A 24 17.34 -0.97 -5.00
CA LYS A 24 17.36 0.45 -5.41
C LYS A 24 17.74 0.67 -6.88
N THR A 25 18.15 -0.38 -7.57
CA THR A 25 18.72 -0.26 -8.90
C THR A 25 17.97 -1.08 -9.92
N LEU A 26 18.29 -2.37 -10.08
CA LEU A 26 17.77 -3.20 -11.16
C LEU A 26 16.25 -3.41 -11.03
N ARG A 27 15.72 -3.71 -9.82
CA ARG A 27 14.27 -3.89 -9.63
C ARG A 27 13.49 -2.61 -9.93
N VAL A 28 14.00 -1.46 -9.50
CA VAL A 28 13.39 -0.14 -9.82
C VAL A 28 13.34 0.07 -11.33
N ARG A 29 14.45 -0.13 -12.04
CA ARG A 29 14.52 0.01 -13.51
C ARG A 29 13.57 -0.93 -14.24
N LEU A 30 13.46 -2.19 -13.81
CA LEU A 30 12.52 -3.15 -14.39
C LEU A 30 11.07 -2.67 -14.28
N HIS A 31 10.69 -2.12 -13.13
CA HIS A 31 9.34 -1.56 -12.94
C HIS A 31 9.14 -0.26 -13.75
N GLN A 32 10.14 0.61 -13.85
CA GLN A 32 10.08 1.79 -14.72
C GLN A 32 9.92 1.40 -16.21
N TRP A 33 10.62 0.37 -16.69
CA TRP A 33 10.46 -0.14 -18.08
C TRP A 33 9.06 -0.73 -18.35
N ARG A 34 8.37 -1.19 -17.32
CA ARG A 34 6.96 -1.60 -17.39
C ARG A 34 6.01 -0.39 -17.48
N GLY A 35 6.46 0.78 -17.08
CA GLY A 35 5.69 2.02 -17.12
C GLY A 35 5.23 2.54 -15.75
N VAL A 36 5.70 1.98 -14.64
CA VAL A 36 5.52 2.55 -13.29
C VAL A 36 6.33 3.84 -13.21
N LYS A 37 5.73 4.90 -12.68
CA LYS A 37 6.44 6.15 -12.39
C LYS A 37 7.07 6.02 -11.00
N ILE A 38 8.39 6.10 -10.93
CA ILE A 38 9.15 5.90 -9.69
C ILE A 38 10.16 7.02 -9.54
N GLY A 39 10.15 7.68 -8.38
CA GLY A 39 11.07 8.74 -7.99
C GLY A 39 12.47 8.26 -7.64
N GLN A 40 13.18 9.07 -6.88
CA GLN A 40 14.55 8.81 -6.49
C GLN A 40 14.64 8.04 -5.15
N ASN A 41 15.75 7.32 -4.94
CA ASN A 41 16.06 6.62 -3.70
C ASN A 41 14.93 5.67 -3.23
N VAL A 42 14.25 4.99 -4.17
CA VAL A 42 13.18 4.05 -3.85
C VAL A 42 13.75 2.66 -3.65
N TRP A 43 13.38 2.02 -2.54
CA TRP A 43 13.74 0.64 -2.22
C TRP A 43 12.55 -0.29 -2.51
N ILE A 44 12.73 -1.28 -3.37
CA ILE A 44 11.71 -2.28 -3.72
C ILE A 44 12.20 -3.65 -3.29
N GLY A 45 11.49 -4.28 -2.35
CA GLY A 45 11.79 -5.60 -1.81
C GLY A 45 11.64 -6.75 -2.80
N TYR A 46 12.03 -7.95 -2.39
CA TYR A 46 11.79 -9.17 -3.16
C TYR A 46 10.30 -9.48 -3.23
N GLN A 47 9.86 -10.06 -4.35
CA GLN A 47 8.49 -10.52 -4.58
C GLN A 47 7.42 -9.40 -4.43
N VAL A 48 7.80 -8.15 -4.60
CA VAL A 48 6.85 -7.04 -4.68
C VAL A 48 6.07 -7.13 -5.98
N LEU A 49 4.73 -7.18 -5.89
CA LEU A 49 3.83 -7.18 -7.03
C LEU A 49 3.31 -5.76 -7.30
N LEU A 50 3.78 -5.13 -8.34
CA LEU A 50 3.18 -3.91 -8.87
C LEU A 50 2.29 -4.25 -10.06
N GLU A 51 1.08 -3.71 -10.12
CA GLU A 51 0.09 -3.91 -11.19
C GLU A 51 0.69 -4.36 -12.54
N THR A 52 0.21 -5.45 -13.09
CA THR A 52 0.79 -6.06 -14.31
C THR A 52 0.15 -5.58 -15.60
N SER A 53 -1.16 -5.35 -15.59
CA SER A 53 -1.93 -4.98 -16.78
C SER A 53 -1.78 -3.51 -17.13
N ARG A 54 -1.80 -2.64 -16.12
CA ARG A 54 -1.75 -1.18 -16.24
C ARG A 54 -0.74 -0.56 -15.29
N PRO A 55 0.56 -0.90 -15.37
CA PRO A 55 1.58 -0.42 -14.43
C PRO A 55 1.73 1.11 -14.41
N HIS A 56 1.36 1.81 -15.48
CA HIS A 56 1.35 3.27 -15.57
C HIS A 56 0.35 3.95 -14.62
N LEU A 57 -0.57 3.20 -14.00
CA LEU A 57 -1.48 3.69 -12.98
C LEU A 57 -0.83 3.76 -11.59
N ILE A 58 0.42 3.32 -11.44
CA ILE A 58 1.16 3.44 -10.19
C ILE A 58 2.17 4.57 -10.30
N THR A 59 2.13 5.47 -9.32
CA THR A 59 3.11 6.53 -9.12
C THR A 59 3.70 6.41 -7.73
N ILE A 60 5.03 6.39 -7.62
CA ILE A 60 5.80 6.27 -6.39
C ILE A 60 6.73 7.47 -6.31
N GLY A 61 6.68 8.20 -5.20
CA GLY A 61 7.51 9.36 -4.92
C GLY A 61 8.95 9.01 -4.56
N ASP A 62 9.63 9.95 -3.93
CA ASP A 62 11.03 9.83 -3.53
C ASP A 62 11.17 9.18 -2.13
N ASN A 63 12.31 8.55 -1.85
CA ASN A 63 12.64 7.93 -0.56
C ASN A 63 11.62 6.89 -0.07
N VAL A 64 10.89 6.25 -0.96
CA VAL A 64 9.86 5.27 -0.61
C VAL A 64 10.48 3.89 -0.39
N ILE A 65 10.07 3.24 0.70
CA ILE A 65 10.42 1.85 0.99
C ILE A 65 9.19 0.96 0.78
N ILE A 66 9.29 0.02 -0.16
CA ILE A 66 8.28 -1.00 -0.40
C ILE A 66 8.86 -2.34 0.01
N SER A 67 8.41 -2.86 1.13
CA SER A 67 8.96 -4.07 1.73
C SER A 67 8.57 -5.34 0.97
N ILE A 68 9.19 -6.45 1.34
CA ILE A 68 9.01 -7.73 0.66
C ILE A 68 7.54 -8.15 0.58
N ARG A 69 7.16 -8.77 -0.55
CA ARG A 69 5.80 -9.29 -0.81
C ARG A 69 4.67 -8.27 -0.72
N ALA A 70 4.97 -6.97 -0.69
CA ALA A 70 3.92 -5.97 -0.81
C ALA A 70 3.27 -6.03 -2.19
N MET A 71 1.97 -5.72 -2.26
CA MET A 71 1.16 -5.85 -3.47
C MET A 71 0.39 -4.56 -3.75
N MET A 72 0.42 -4.08 -5.00
CA MET A 72 -0.31 -2.91 -5.47
C MET A 72 -1.19 -3.29 -6.64
N ILE A 73 -2.51 -3.22 -6.45
CA ILE A 73 -3.52 -3.62 -7.43
C ILE A 73 -4.24 -2.38 -7.95
N ALA A 74 -4.11 -2.05 -9.24
CA ALA A 74 -4.61 -0.80 -9.80
C ALA A 74 -5.61 -0.98 -10.96
N HIS A 75 -6.12 -2.19 -11.24
CA HIS A 75 -6.86 -2.50 -12.46
C HIS A 75 -8.40 -2.52 -12.36
N PHE A 76 -8.98 -2.11 -11.24
CA PHE A 76 -10.44 -2.05 -11.07
C PHE A 76 -11.08 -0.77 -11.65
N ARG A 77 -12.41 -0.69 -11.62
CA ARG A 77 -13.22 0.35 -12.26
C ARG A 77 -12.82 1.78 -11.85
N GLY A 78 -12.80 2.69 -12.81
CA GLY A 78 -12.55 4.12 -12.58
C GLY A 78 -11.09 4.41 -12.16
N PRO A 79 -10.10 4.12 -13.01
CA PRO A 79 -8.71 4.08 -12.60
C PRO A 79 -8.13 5.47 -12.36
N GLN A 80 -8.21 5.95 -11.14
CA GLN A 80 -7.36 7.07 -10.69
C GLN A 80 -5.94 6.58 -10.35
N GLY A 81 -5.77 5.24 -10.26
CA GLY A 81 -4.50 4.61 -9.96
C GLY A 81 -4.14 4.58 -8.48
N ILE A 82 -2.87 4.26 -8.21
CA ILE A 82 -2.28 4.30 -6.87
C ILE A 82 -1.20 5.38 -6.87
N ARG A 83 -1.26 6.27 -5.89
CA ARG A 83 -0.23 7.27 -5.64
C ARG A 83 0.40 7.01 -4.28
N ILE A 84 1.70 6.80 -4.26
CA ILE A 84 2.51 6.76 -3.05
C ILE A 84 3.36 8.02 -3.06
N GLU A 85 3.18 8.88 -2.07
CA GLU A 85 3.93 10.12 -1.94
C GLU A 85 5.33 9.85 -1.36
N ASP A 86 6.12 10.92 -1.13
CA ASP A 86 7.50 10.79 -0.68
C ASP A 86 7.58 10.27 0.76
N ASP A 87 8.73 9.69 1.10
CA ASP A 87 9.10 9.27 2.47
C ASP A 87 8.15 8.20 3.07
N VAL A 88 7.41 7.47 2.24
CA VAL A 88 6.44 6.46 2.67
C VAL A 88 7.11 5.12 2.91
N PHE A 89 6.67 4.44 3.98
CA PHE A 89 7.05 3.06 4.28
C PHE A 89 5.86 2.11 4.07
N ILE A 90 6.02 1.14 3.18
CA ILE A 90 5.05 0.05 2.96
C ILE A 90 5.63 -1.24 3.54
N GLY A 91 5.00 -1.73 4.59
CA GLY A 91 5.43 -2.92 5.34
C GLY A 91 5.31 -4.23 4.55
N PRO A 92 5.99 -5.29 5.02
CA PRO A 92 5.97 -6.61 4.37
C PRO A 92 4.55 -7.14 4.20
N GLY A 93 4.25 -7.68 3.00
CA GLY A 93 2.96 -8.29 2.72
C GLY A 93 1.76 -7.35 2.72
N ALA A 94 1.97 -6.03 2.79
CA ALA A 94 0.87 -5.08 2.71
C ALA A 94 0.23 -5.07 1.30
N ILE A 95 -1.09 -4.87 1.25
CA ILE A 95 -1.86 -4.81 0.01
C ILE A 95 -2.47 -3.42 -0.14
N ILE A 96 -2.15 -2.74 -1.24
CA ILE A 96 -2.72 -1.44 -1.58
C ILE A 96 -3.75 -1.63 -2.69
N LEU A 97 -4.99 -1.28 -2.41
CA LEU A 97 -6.11 -1.40 -3.34
C LEU A 97 -6.18 -0.20 -4.30
N PRO A 98 -6.99 -0.29 -5.39
CA PRO A 98 -7.09 0.76 -6.40
C PRO A 98 -7.60 2.10 -5.83
N ASN A 99 -7.20 3.18 -6.50
CA ASN A 99 -7.64 4.56 -6.21
C ASN A 99 -7.26 5.07 -4.81
N VAL A 100 -6.16 4.58 -4.27
CA VAL A 100 -5.62 4.97 -2.97
C VAL A 100 -4.43 5.91 -3.15
N THR A 101 -4.41 6.97 -2.37
CA THR A 101 -3.23 7.82 -2.13
C THR A 101 -2.67 7.54 -0.74
N ILE A 102 -1.39 7.21 -0.66
CA ILE A 102 -0.65 7.11 0.61
C ILE A 102 0.12 8.40 0.77
N GLY A 103 -0.28 9.20 1.75
CA GLY A 103 0.29 10.53 2.00
C GLY A 103 1.74 10.49 2.47
N ARG A 104 2.46 11.60 2.28
CA ARG A 104 3.88 11.75 2.62
C ARG A 104 4.18 11.27 4.04
N GLY A 105 5.26 10.51 4.19
CA GLY A 105 5.73 10.03 5.49
C GLY A 105 4.79 9.06 6.19
N ALA A 106 3.73 8.59 5.52
CA ALA A 106 2.84 7.60 6.10
C ALA A 106 3.50 6.22 6.18
N VAL A 107 3.04 5.42 7.14
CA VAL A 107 3.52 4.07 7.37
C VAL A 107 2.35 3.09 7.26
N VAL A 108 2.45 2.17 6.33
CA VAL A 108 1.55 1.02 6.23
C VAL A 108 2.23 -0.16 6.91
N THR A 109 1.64 -0.68 7.99
CA THR A 109 2.24 -1.80 8.73
C THR A 109 2.16 -3.11 7.96
N ALA A 110 2.95 -4.11 8.38
CA ALA A 110 3.00 -5.42 7.74
C ALA A 110 1.61 -6.08 7.65
N GLY A 111 1.30 -6.74 6.54
CA GLY A 111 0.06 -7.49 6.32
C GLY A 111 -1.21 -6.64 6.22
N SER A 112 -1.12 -5.32 6.22
CA SER A 112 -2.29 -4.44 6.16
C SER A 112 -2.90 -4.38 4.76
N VAL A 113 -4.24 -4.25 4.70
CA VAL A 113 -4.99 -4.06 3.45
C VAL A 113 -5.55 -2.65 3.40
N VAL A 114 -4.95 -1.80 2.57
CA VAL A 114 -5.33 -0.39 2.45
C VAL A 114 -6.37 -0.22 1.36
N SER A 115 -7.60 0.07 1.75
CA SER A 115 -8.75 0.27 0.86
C SER A 115 -9.20 1.74 0.74
N SER A 116 -8.60 2.63 1.51
CA SER A 116 -8.89 4.07 1.52
C SER A 116 -7.59 4.86 1.62
N SER A 117 -7.58 6.09 1.11
CA SER A 117 -6.39 6.94 1.17
C SER A 117 -5.94 7.20 2.60
N VAL A 118 -4.63 7.28 2.79
CA VAL A 118 -3.97 7.48 4.08
C VAL A 118 -3.44 8.90 4.15
N ALA A 119 -3.76 9.61 5.22
CA ALA A 119 -3.26 10.96 5.46
C ALA A 119 -1.73 10.96 5.65
N PRO A 120 -1.04 12.09 5.38
CA PRO A 120 0.38 12.23 5.67
C PRO A 120 0.72 11.90 7.13
N MET A 121 1.94 11.41 7.36
CA MET A 121 2.47 11.13 8.71
C MET A 121 1.57 10.22 9.55
N THR A 122 0.81 9.33 8.92
CA THR A 122 -0.15 8.44 9.60
C THR A 122 0.31 6.99 9.52
N VAL A 123 0.29 6.30 10.65
CA VAL A 123 0.50 4.86 10.73
C VAL A 123 -0.85 4.16 10.62
N VAL A 124 -0.99 3.27 9.64
CA VAL A 124 -2.20 2.46 9.44
C VAL A 124 -1.92 0.98 9.62
N GLN A 125 -2.88 0.24 10.18
CA GLN A 125 -2.78 -1.19 10.44
C GLN A 125 -4.10 -1.92 10.22
N GLY A 126 -4.02 -3.17 9.83
CA GLY A 126 -5.13 -4.13 9.80
C GLY A 126 -5.75 -4.37 8.43
N ASN A 127 -6.83 -5.14 8.41
CA ASN A 127 -7.65 -5.45 7.23
C ASN A 127 -9.14 -5.28 7.57
N PRO A 128 -9.80 -4.20 7.09
CA PRO A 128 -9.22 -3.08 6.37
C PRO A 128 -8.30 -2.22 7.27
N ALA A 129 -7.26 -1.61 6.69
CA ALA A 129 -6.32 -0.78 7.42
C ALA A 129 -7.01 0.47 8.00
N ARG A 130 -6.68 0.78 9.28
CA ARG A 130 -7.19 1.94 10.00
C ARG A 130 -6.03 2.73 10.62
N PRO A 131 -6.15 4.05 10.75
CA PRO A 131 -5.18 4.84 11.49
C PRO A 131 -5.06 4.37 12.93
N ILE A 132 -3.82 4.12 13.38
CA ILE A 132 -3.52 3.73 14.76
C ILE A 132 -2.65 4.75 15.47
N ALA A 133 -1.83 5.51 14.73
CA ALA A 133 -0.99 6.56 15.29
C ALA A 133 -0.65 7.62 14.25
N LEU A 134 -0.24 8.79 14.70
CA LEU A 134 0.51 9.76 13.92
C LEU A 134 1.99 9.62 14.25
N CYS A 135 2.87 9.71 13.25
CA CYS A 135 4.31 9.72 13.44
C CYS A 135 4.86 11.16 13.36
N GLY A 136 5.80 11.48 14.24
CA GLY A 136 6.48 12.78 14.24
C GLY A 136 7.69 12.83 13.32
N VAL A 137 8.21 11.66 12.92
CA VAL A 137 9.32 11.50 11.98
C VAL A 137 8.96 10.42 10.95
N THR A 138 9.52 10.50 9.76
CA THR A 138 9.31 9.50 8.70
C THR A 138 10.10 8.23 9.01
N LEU A 139 9.61 7.07 8.54
CA LEU A 139 10.30 5.80 8.68
C LEU A 139 11.07 5.47 7.40
N GLY A 140 12.34 5.80 7.38
CA GLY A 140 13.27 5.57 6.26
C GLY A 140 14.43 4.65 6.65
N GLU A 141 15.35 4.41 5.71
CA GLU A 141 16.52 3.52 5.95
C GLU A 141 17.46 4.02 7.05
N GLU A 142 17.61 5.32 7.16
CA GLU A 142 18.50 5.95 8.16
C GLU A 142 17.78 6.29 9.47
N THR A 143 16.48 6.02 9.55
CA THR A 143 15.68 6.39 10.72
C THR A 143 16.01 5.47 11.89
N ASN A 144 16.40 6.06 13.02
CA ASN A 144 16.55 5.31 14.26
C ASN A 144 15.18 4.82 14.74
N MET A 145 15.02 3.51 14.88
CA MET A 145 13.75 2.88 15.28
C MET A 145 13.27 3.38 16.65
N GLY A 146 14.16 3.59 17.60
CA GLY A 146 13.80 4.16 18.92
C GLY A 146 13.20 5.56 18.77
N GLN A 147 13.83 6.43 17.99
CA GLN A 147 13.34 7.78 17.70
C GLN A 147 11.97 7.73 17.02
N PHE A 148 11.79 6.84 16.02
CA PHE A 148 10.50 6.64 15.37
C PHE A 148 9.43 6.24 16.39
N LEU A 149 9.66 5.21 17.19
CA LEU A 149 8.70 4.72 18.19
C LEU A 149 8.33 5.79 19.22
N HIS A 150 9.30 6.59 19.72
CA HIS A 150 9.04 7.69 20.63
C HIS A 150 8.25 8.84 19.99
N SER A 151 8.29 8.97 18.67
CA SER A 151 7.54 10.00 17.94
C SER A 151 6.06 9.65 17.74
N LEU A 152 5.65 8.41 18.00
CA LEU A 152 4.29 7.94 17.75
C LEU A 152 3.30 8.55 18.74
N ARG A 153 2.22 9.11 18.21
CA ARG A 153 1.07 9.60 18.98
C ARG A 153 -0.15 8.77 18.62
N PRO A 154 -0.67 7.92 19.53
CA PRO A 154 -1.84 7.09 19.26
C PRO A 154 -3.03 7.91 18.77
N VAL A 155 -3.72 7.44 17.75
CA VAL A 155 -5.02 7.96 17.37
C VAL A 155 -6.05 7.27 18.26
N VAL A 156 -6.61 8.01 19.23
CA VAL A 156 -7.72 7.52 20.05
C VAL A 156 -8.94 7.44 19.13
N SER A 157 -9.28 6.23 18.68
CA SER A 157 -10.61 5.99 18.12
C SER A 157 -11.59 6.24 19.26
N ARG A 158 -12.49 7.22 19.15
CA ARG A 158 -13.71 7.20 19.95
C ARG A 158 -14.40 5.89 19.59
N SER A 159 -14.25 4.86 20.42
CA SER A 159 -15.15 3.73 20.40
C SER A 159 -16.55 4.33 20.54
N ALA A 160 -17.41 4.11 19.55
CA ALA A 160 -18.82 4.29 19.78
C ALA A 160 -19.13 3.54 21.09
N SER A 161 -19.59 4.26 22.09
CA SER A 161 -20.11 3.67 23.31
C SER A 161 -21.14 2.64 22.86
N VAL A 162 -20.79 1.37 23.00
CA VAL A 162 -21.79 0.30 22.91
C VAL A 162 -22.72 0.56 24.06
N ASP A 163 -23.90 1.06 23.75
CA ASP A 163 -24.99 1.18 24.71
C ASP A 163 -25.35 -0.25 25.13
N PRO A 164 -25.12 -0.66 26.39
CA PRO A 164 -25.39 -2.04 26.80
C PRO A 164 -26.88 -2.38 26.85
N HIS A 165 -27.76 -1.47 26.47
CA HIS A 165 -29.22 -1.65 26.48
C HIS A 165 -29.87 -1.63 25.10
N ALA A 166 -29.12 -1.71 24.00
CA ALA A 166 -29.68 -1.82 22.65
C ALA A 166 -29.97 -3.28 22.22
N ASP A 167 -30.14 -4.21 23.19
CA ASP A 167 -30.67 -5.55 22.92
C ASP A 167 -32.19 -5.51 22.89
N GLY A 168 -32.75 -5.05 21.81
CA GLY A 168 -34.17 -5.06 21.54
C GLY A 168 -34.43 -5.09 20.04
N GLU A 169 -34.79 -6.30 19.57
CA GLU A 169 -35.50 -6.50 18.31
C GLU A 169 -34.75 -6.20 16.98
N ASN A 170 -33.95 -7.13 16.54
CA ASN A 170 -33.88 -7.41 15.11
C ASN A 170 -33.94 -8.93 14.83
N ARG A 171 -35.14 -9.50 14.94
CA ARG A 171 -35.48 -10.81 14.35
C ARG A 171 -35.38 -10.65 12.83
N LEU A 172 -34.35 -11.26 12.26
CA LEU A 172 -34.31 -11.57 10.84
C LEU A 172 -35.53 -12.45 10.52
N GLN A 173 -36.55 -11.88 9.92
CA GLN A 173 -37.61 -12.63 9.27
C GLN A 173 -37.02 -13.24 8.00
N LEU A 174 -36.64 -14.50 8.09
CA LEU A 174 -36.45 -15.34 6.93
C LEU A 174 -37.85 -15.62 6.40
N GLY A 175 -38.22 -14.99 5.28
CA GLY A 175 -39.41 -15.31 4.53
C GLY A 175 -39.33 -16.76 4.05
N PRO A 176 -40.48 -17.52 4.08
CA PRO A 176 -40.55 -18.80 3.40
C PRO A 176 -40.68 -18.49 1.92
N ASP A 177 -39.75 -18.98 1.09
CA ASP A 177 -39.97 -19.37 -0.27
C ASP A 177 -38.69 -19.37 -1.10
N LEU A 178 -38.40 -20.55 -1.56
CA LEU A 178 -37.56 -21.07 -2.64
C LEU A 178 -36.23 -21.68 -2.20
#